data_4da834ae90a590ddb384456737c7116c
#
_entry.id   4da834ae90a590ddb384456737c7116c
#
_cell.length_a   1.000
_cell.length_b   1.000
_cell.length_c   1.000
_cell.angle_alpha   90.00
_cell.angle_beta   90.00
_cell.angle_gamma   90.00
#
_symmetry.space_group_name_H-M   'P 1'
#
loop_
_entity.id
_entity.type
_entity.pdbx_description
1 polymer ?
#
loop_
_entity_poly.entity_id
_entity_poly.type
_entity_poly.pdbx_seq_one_letter_code
_entity_poly.pdbx_strand_id
1 'polypeptide(L)'
;MYRLIMTPEVEEQVSALPDEALGPFAELITLLEVSPWSGRPFGRSNPRGNMLTLAFGDGGLAVYFVLEEQREACLIRVTWL
;
A
#
# COMPACT_ATOMS: atom_id res chain seq x y z
N MET A 1 -16.15 -2.31 -0.17
CA MET A 1 -14.76 -2.80 -0.21
C MET A 1 -14.02 -2.20 -1.39
N TYR A 2 -12.75 -1.90 -1.22
CA TYR A 2 -11.93 -1.31 -2.28
C TYR A 2 -11.23 -2.39 -3.07
N ARG A 3 -11.04 -2.14 -4.36
CA ARG A 3 -10.32 -3.07 -5.22
C ARG A 3 -8.83 -2.68 -5.25
N LEU A 4 -7.97 -3.67 -5.03
CA LEU A 4 -6.54 -3.45 -5.03
C LEU A 4 -6.00 -3.49 -6.45
N ILE A 5 -5.25 -2.45 -6.82
CA ILE A 5 -4.60 -2.35 -8.12
C ILE A 5 -3.10 -2.31 -7.88
N MET A 6 -2.33 -3.07 -8.66
CA MET A 6 -0.87 -3.05 -8.60
C MET A 6 -0.30 -2.79 -9.98
N THR A 7 0.76 -1.98 -10.03
CA THR A 7 1.51 -1.77 -11.27
C THR A 7 2.45 -2.96 -11.50
N PRO A 8 2.94 -3.16 -12.73
CA PRO A 8 3.94 -4.22 -12.98
C PRO A 8 5.18 -4.06 -12.12
N GLU A 9 5.64 -2.83 -11.85
CA GLU A 9 6.79 -2.59 -10.98
C GLU A 9 6.51 -3.07 -9.55
N VAL A 10 5.30 -2.80 -9.05
CA VAL A 10 4.90 -3.26 -7.72
C VAL A 10 4.85 -4.78 -7.68
N GLU A 11 4.34 -5.41 -8.72
CA GLU A 11 4.31 -6.88 -8.77
C GLU A 11 5.71 -7.48 -8.68
N GLU A 12 6.70 -6.85 -9.34
CA GLU A 12 8.09 -7.28 -9.22
C GLU A 12 8.61 -7.07 -7.80
N GLN A 13 8.30 -5.93 -7.19
CA GLN A 13 8.73 -5.64 -5.83
C GLN A 13 8.15 -6.66 -4.84
N VAL A 14 6.89 -7.02 -5.03
CA VAL A 14 6.23 -8.01 -4.18
C VAL A 14 6.88 -9.38 -4.35
N SER A 15 7.20 -9.77 -5.58
CA SER A 15 7.83 -11.07 -5.82
C SER A 15 9.23 -11.15 -5.24
N ALA A 16 9.87 -10.02 -4.96
CA ALA A 16 11.19 -9.97 -4.35
C ALA A 16 11.15 -9.92 -2.82
N LEU A 17 9.97 -9.89 -2.21
CA LEU A 17 9.86 -9.84 -0.76
C LEU A 17 10.35 -11.17 -0.15
N PRO A 18 11.05 -11.10 1.01
CA PRO A 18 11.44 -12.33 1.70
C PRO A 18 10.22 -13.01 2.32
N ASP A 19 10.36 -14.29 2.65
CA ASP A 19 9.25 -15.07 3.21
C ASP A 19 8.66 -14.42 4.46
N GLU A 20 9.49 -13.83 5.30
CA GLU A 20 9.06 -13.17 6.54
C GLU A 20 8.16 -11.97 6.29
N ALA A 21 8.19 -11.41 5.09
CA ALA A 21 7.38 -10.25 4.73
C ALA A 21 6.00 -10.64 4.19
N LEU A 22 5.79 -11.89 3.79
CA LEU A 22 4.58 -12.30 3.09
C LEU A 22 3.34 -12.22 3.97
N GLY A 23 3.42 -12.67 5.22
CA GLY A 23 2.30 -12.56 6.15
C GLY A 23 1.91 -11.11 6.42
N PRO A 24 2.86 -10.26 6.84
CA PRO A 24 2.55 -8.84 7.02
C PRO A 24 2.03 -8.16 5.76
N PHE A 25 2.54 -8.54 4.58
CA PHE A 25 2.04 -7.97 3.33
C PHE A 25 0.59 -8.38 3.06
N ALA A 26 0.23 -9.62 3.36
CA ALA A 26 -1.15 -10.07 3.20
C ALA A 26 -2.09 -9.29 4.12
N GLU A 27 -1.65 -8.99 5.34
CA GLU A 27 -2.42 -8.14 6.25
C GLU A 27 -2.59 -6.73 5.70
N LEU A 28 -1.54 -6.18 5.10
CA LEU A 28 -1.60 -4.88 4.45
C LEU A 28 -2.65 -4.86 3.34
N ILE A 29 -2.66 -5.89 2.50
CA ILE A 29 -3.63 -5.98 1.41
C ILE A 29 -5.05 -5.97 1.96
N THR A 30 -5.31 -6.75 3.01
CA THR A 30 -6.62 -6.78 3.64
C THR A 30 -7.02 -5.40 4.16
N LEU A 31 -6.08 -4.71 4.80
CA LEU A 31 -6.34 -3.38 5.31
C LEU A 31 -6.66 -2.40 4.19
N LEU A 32 -5.92 -2.48 3.08
CA LEU A 32 -6.17 -1.59 1.93
C LEU A 32 -7.54 -1.85 1.30
N GLU A 33 -8.01 -3.09 1.31
CA GLU A 33 -9.33 -3.41 0.77
C GLU A 33 -10.46 -2.94 1.67
N VAL A 34 -10.23 -2.94 2.98
CA VAL A 34 -11.28 -2.61 3.95
C VAL A 34 -11.23 -1.15 4.37
N SER A 35 -10.04 -0.61 4.60
CA SER A 35 -9.87 0.73 5.17
C SER A 35 -8.62 1.42 4.62
N PRO A 36 -8.59 1.75 3.32
CA PRO A 36 -7.39 2.30 2.71
C PRO A 36 -7.01 3.70 3.22
N TRP A 37 -7.94 4.43 3.79
CA TRP A 37 -7.66 5.76 4.33
C TRP A 37 -6.94 5.72 5.68
N SER A 38 -6.61 4.52 6.19
CA SER A 38 -5.90 4.36 7.46
C SER A 38 -4.43 4.75 7.40
N GLY A 39 -3.87 4.89 6.21
CA GLY A 39 -2.47 5.25 6.05
C GLY A 39 -2.19 6.70 6.41
N ARG A 40 -0.91 7.06 6.38
CA ARG A 40 -0.47 8.43 6.63
C ARG A 40 -0.31 9.16 5.31
N PRO A 41 -0.63 10.46 5.24
CA PRO A 41 -0.40 11.23 4.02
C PRO A 41 1.06 11.14 3.58
N PHE A 42 1.27 10.99 2.29
CA PHE A 42 2.60 11.01 1.70
C PHE A 42 2.98 12.46 1.44
N GLY A 43 4.01 12.93 2.14
CA GLY A 43 4.46 14.30 1.98
C GLY A 43 3.70 15.27 2.88
N ARG A 44 4.40 16.33 3.30
CA ARG A 44 3.85 17.33 4.22
C ARG A 44 3.01 18.39 3.54
N SER A 45 3.24 18.60 2.25
CA SER A 45 2.60 19.69 1.53
C SER A 45 1.15 19.40 1.18
N ASN A 46 0.70 18.16 1.31
CA ASN A 46 -0.66 17.80 0.95
C ASN A 46 -1.23 16.76 1.93
N PRO A 47 -1.50 17.18 3.19
CA PRO A 47 -1.99 16.25 4.21
C PRO A 47 -3.39 15.71 3.93
N ARG A 48 -4.11 16.30 2.97
CA ARG A 48 -5.44 15.82 2.57
C ARG A 48 -5.43 15.12 1.22
N GLY A 49 -4.24 14.88 0.67
CA GLY A 49 -4.11 14.20 -0.60
C GLY A 49 -4.47 12.73 -0.50
N ASN A 50 -4.62 12.12 -1.65
CA ASN A 50 -4.99 10.71 -1.74
C ASN A 50 -3.80 9.76 -1.84
N MET A 51 -2.57 10.29 -1.76
CA MET A 51 -1.36 9.47 -1.73
C MET A 51 -0.97 9.23 -0.28
N LEU A 52 -0.91 7.97 0.11
CA LEU A 52 -0.72 7.57 1.49
C LEU A 52 0.38 6.52 1.61
N THR A 53 0.87 6.35 2.84
CA THR A 53 1.83 5.30 3.16
C THR A 53 1.34 4.46 4.31
N LEU A 54 1.71 3.18 4.31
CA LEU A 54 1.48 2.27 5.42
C LEU A 54 2.69 1.38 5.60
N ALA A 55 3.13 1.25 6.85
CA ALA A 55 4.17 0.29 7.19
C ALA A 55 3.55 -1.10 7.32
N PHE A 56 4.32 -2.13 6.98
CA PHE A 56 3.92 -3.51 7.20
C PHE A 56 5.13 -4.32 7.68
N GLY A 57 4.90 -5.20 8.65
CA GLY A 57 5.98 -5.96 9.25
C GLY A 57 7.02 -5.05 9.90
N ASP A 58 8.23 -5.56 10.06
CA ASP A 58 9.30 -4.83 10.73
C ASP A 58 10.10 -3.93 9.80
N GLY A 59 10.02 -4.14 8.50
CA GLY A 59 10.85 -3.38 7.56
C GLY A 59 10.14 -2.99 6.28
N GLY A 60 8.82 -3.15 6.19
CA GLY A 60 8.09 -2.87 4.98
C GLY A 60 7.44 -1.51 4.96
N LEU A 61 7.35 -0.92 3.78
CA LEU A 61 6.63 0.33 3.55
C LEU A 61 5.93 0.25 2.21
N ALA A 62 4.65 0.60 2.21
CA ALA A 62 3.85 0.67 1.00
C ALA A 62 3.42 2.11 0.74
N VAL A 63 3.48 2.52 -0.53
CA VAL A 63 2.96 3.82 -0.97
C VAL A 63 1.82 3.52 -1.95
N TYR A 64 0.71 4.19 -1.78
CA TYR A 64 -0.48 3.91 -2.57
C TYR A 64 -1.35 5.13 -2.74
N PHE A 65 -2.23 5.08 -3.75
CA PHE A 65 -3.28 6.08 -3.94
C PHE A 65 -4.63 5.47 -3.57
N VAL A 66 -5.52 6.29 -3.02
CA VAL A 66 -6.92 5.91 -2.87
C VAL A 66 -7.73 6.69 -3.89
N LEU A 67 -8.42 5.97 -4.76
CA LEU A 67 -9.32 6.55 -5.73
C LEU A 67 -10.74 6.28 -5.25
N GLU A 68 -11.26 7.20 -4.48
CA GLU A 68 -12.50 7.01 -3.74
C GLU A 68 -13.70 6.76 -4.65
N GLU A 69 -13.82 7.53 -5.71
CA GLU A 69 -14.96 7.38 -6.62
C GLU A 69 -14.98 6.03 -7.31
N GLN A 70 -13.79 5.50 -7.62
CA GLN A 70 -13.66 4.20 -8.25
C GLN A 70 -13.63 3.07 -7.24
N ARG A 71 -13.52 3.37 -5.96
CA ARG A 71 -13.33 2.39 -4.89
C ARG A 71 -12.13 1.51 -5.14
N GLU A 72 -11.00 2.16 -5.41
CA GLU A 72 -9.75 1.49 -5.70
C GLU A 72 -8.63 1.98 -4.81
N ALA A 73 -7.75 1.07 -4.41
CA ALA A 73 -6.49 1.38 -3.75
C ALA A 73 -5.38 0.91 -4.68
N CYS A 74 -4.59 1.85 -5.18
CA CYS A 74 -3.56 1.58 -6.18
C CYS A 74 -2.18 1.62 -5.54
N LEU A 75 -1.54 0.47 -5.40
CA LEU A 75 -0.17 0.38 -4.89
C LEU A 75 0.80 0.85 -5.95
N ILE A 76 1.68 1.77 -5.59
CA ILE A 76 2.67 2.32 -6.52
C ILE A 76 4.11 2.03 -6.10
N ARG A 77 4.33 1.64 -4.85
CA ARG A 77 5.67 1.23 -4.38
C ARG A 77 5.55 0.34 -3.15
N VAL A 78 6.36 -0.71 -3.14
CA VAL A 78 6.52 -1.58 -1.98
C VAL A 78 8.02 -1.75 -1.74
N THR A 79 8.48 -1.42 -0.54
CA THR A 79 9.90 -1.59 -0.18
C THR A 79 10.01 -2.42 1.08
N TRP A 80 11.15 -3.11 1.22
CA TRP A 80 11.48 -3.90 2.39
C TRP A 80 12.95 -3.69 2.73
N LEU A 81 13.24 -3.38 3.98
CA LEU A 81 14.61 -3.13 4.46
C LEU A 81 15.21 -4.32 5.17
#